data_41cf85e8f698cf46db9c335246679c49
#
_entry.id   41cf85e8f698cf46db9c335246679c49
#
_cell.length_a   1.000
_cell.length_b   1.000
_cell.length_c   1.000
_cell.angle_alpha   90.00
_cell.angle_beta   90.00
_cell.angle_gamma   90.00
#
_symmetry.space_group_name_H-M   'P 1'
#
loop_
_entity.id
_entity.type
_entity.pdbx_description
1 polymer ?
#
loop_
_entity_poly.entity_id
_entity_poly.type
_entity_poly.pdbx_seq_one_letter_code
_entity_poly.pdbx_strand_id
1 'polypeptide(L)'
;VGDYTAAAICSFAYNMPYAVVDGNVYRVLSRYLGIDTPIDSTEGKKLFAAVADELLDKKNPALYNQAIMDFGAIQCSPQSPNCMFCPLAGGCSALAGGMVAQLPVKQHKTKTTNRYFNYIYVRMGAYTLINKRTGNDIWKNLFEFPLIETPEAVSEEEFPALPELRAMFAKGETPIVRLV
;
A
#
# COMPACT_ATOMS: atom_id res chain seq x y z
N VAL A 1 -7.83 7.41 14.52
CA VAL A 1 -8.29 6.46 13.49
C VAL A 1 -8.80 7.31 12.34
N GLY A 2 -8.29 7.08 11.12
CA GLY A 2 -8.74 7.80 9.93
C GLY A 2 -10.05 7.24 9.37
N ASP A 3 -10.69 8.02 8.47
CA ASP A 3 -12.01 7.71 7.90
C ASP A 3 -12.07 6.32 7.27
N TYR A 4 -11.05 5.97 6.46
CA TYR A 4 -10.94 4.63 5.86
C TYR A 4 -10.95 3.52 6.91
N THR A 5 -10.11 3.63 7.93
CA THR A 5 -10.00 2.58 8.97
C THR A 5 -11.27 2.50 9.81
N ALA A 6 -11.89 3.65 10.12
CA ALA A 6 -13.16 3.68 10.84
C ALA A 6 -14.28 2.99 10.04
N ALA A 7 -14.44 3.34 8.77
CA ALA A 7 -15.42 2.72 7.89
C ALA A 7 -15.18 1.21 7.72
N ALA A 8 -13.92 0.80 7.55
CA ALA A 8 -13.54 -0.60 7.42
C ALA A 8 -13.91 -1.41 8.68
N ILE A 9 -13.58 -0.91 9.87
CA ILE A 9 -13.93 -1.58 11.13
C ILE A 9 -15.45 -1.67 11.27
N CYS A 10 -16.18 -0.56 11.05
CA CYS A 10 -17.63 -0.54 11.16
C CYS A 10 -18.28 -1.52 10.17
N SER A 11 -17.82 -1.56 8.94
CA SER A 11 -18.38 -2.41 7.91
C SER A 11 -18.00 -3.89 8.10
N PHE A 12 -16.71 -4.21 8.20
CA PHE A 12 -16.27 -5.61 8.23
C PHE A 12 -16.52 -6.31 9.55
N ALA A 13 -16.35 -5.61 10.69
CA ALA A 13 -16.53 -6.23 12.00
C ALA A 13 -17.98 -6.18 12.51
N TYR A 14 -18.72 -5.13 12.12
CA TYR A 14 -20.06 -4.88 12.66
C TYR A 14 -21.16 -4.86 11.61
N ASN A 15 -20.84 -5.09 10.35
CA ASN A 15 -21.77 -5.04 9.21
C ASN A 15 -22.61 -3.74 9.15
N MET A 16 -22.00 -2.63 9.58
CA MET A 16 -22.63 -1.31 9.54
C MET A 16 -22.51 -0.72 8.12
N PRO A 17 -23.51 0.03 7.64
CA PRO A 17 -23.58 0.52 6.27
C PRO A 17 -22.69 1.76 6.04
N TYR A 18 -21.38 1.56 6.13
CA TYR A 18 -20.36 2.56 5.80
C TYR A 18 -19.55 2.11 4.59
N ALA A 19 -19.46 3.00 3.60
CA ALA A 19 -18.64 2.74 2.42
C ALA A 19 -17.14 2.84 2.75
N VAL A 20 -16.36 1.87 2.30
CA VAL A 20 -14.91 1.83 2.46
C VAL A 20 -14.28 2.31 1.16
N VAL A 21 -13.59 3.45 1.18
CA VAL A 21 -12.97 4.05 0.00
C VAL A 21 -11.46 4.02 0.12
N ASP A 22 -10.84 3.02 -0.51
CA ASP A 22 -9.39 2.88 -0.64
C ASP A 22 -8.91 3.26 -2.04
N GLY A 23 -7.61 3.08 -2.32
CA GLY A 23 -7.03 3.34 -3.64
C GLY A 23 -7.64 2.49 -4.77
N ASN A 24 -8.13 1.29 -4.47
CA ASN A 24 -8.79 0.41 -5.43
C ASN A 24 -10.18 0.94 -5.75
N VAL A 25 -10.94 1.31 -4.73
CA VAL A 25 -12.29 1.86 -4.86
C VAL A 25 -12.27 3.19 -5.60
N TYR A 26 -11.36 4.11 -5.26
CA TYR A 26 -11.17 5.35 -6.03
C TYR A 26 -10.97 5.07 -7.51
N ARG A 27 -10.14 4.10 -7.86
CA ARG A 27 -9.84 3.75 -9.26
C ARG A 27 -11.04 3.15 -9.97
N VAL A 28 -11.75 2.23 -9.33
CA VAL A 28 -12.96 1.60 -9.92
C VAL A 28 -14.03 2.66 -10.19
N LEU A 29 -14.37 3.46 -9.19
CA LEU A 29 -15.41 4.49 -9.30
C LEU A 29 -15.03 5.56 -10.33
N SER A 30 -13.78 6.05 -10.27
CA SER A 30 -13.27 7.03 -11.23
C SER A 30 -13.41 6.53 -12.67
N ARG A 31 -12.98 5.29 -12.94
CA ARG A 31 -13.03 4.72 -14.29
C ARG A 31 -14.46 4.37 -14.72
N TYR A 32 -15.22 3.72 -13.85
CA TYR A 32 -16.57 3.27 -14.20
C TYR A 32 -17.51 4.45 -14.48
N LEU A 33 -17.49 5.46 -13.63
CA LEU A 33 -18.34 6.65 -13.73
C LEU A 33 -17.72 7.79 -14.58
N GLY A 34 -16.42 7.68 -14.95
CA GLY A 34 -15.72 8.73 -15.69
C GLY A 34 -15.41 9.97 -14.86
N ILE A 35 -15.23 9.82 -13.54
CA ILE A 35 -14.96 10.95 -12.66
C ILE A 35 -13.48 11.33 -12.76
N ASP A 36 -13.20 12.56 -13.18
CA ASP A 36 -11.86 13.13 -13.37
C ASP A 36 -11.44 14.08 -12.24
N THR A 37 -12.31 14.31 -11.26
CA THR A 37 -11.95 15.07 -10.04
C THR A 37 -10.81 14.38 -9.32
N PRO A 38 -9.71 15.11 -8.97
CA PRO A 38 -8.54 14.50 -8.34
C PRO A 38 -8.87 13.85 -7.01
N ILE A 39 -8.52 12.57 -6.86
CA ILE A 39 -8.86 11.75 -5.68
C ILE A 39 -8.17 12.20 -4.39
N ASP A 40 -7.08 12.93 -4.49
CA ASP A 40 -6.29 13.47 -3.37
C ASP A 40 -6.67 14.91 -2.98
N SER A 41 -7.60 15.54 -3.72
CA SER A 41 -8.19 16.83 -3.36
C SER A 41 -9.25 16.68 -2.26
N THR A 42 -9.53 17.76 -1.54
CA THR A 42 -10.63 17.79 -0.54
C THR A 42 -11.99 17.58 -1.19
N GLU A 43 -12.19 18.15 -2.37
CA GLU A 43 -13.43 18.00 -3.16
C GLU A 43 -13.58 16.55 -3.63
N GLY A 44 -12.52 15.97 -4.20
CA GLY A 44 -12.52 14.58 -4.67
C GLY A 44 -12.83 13.61 -3.54
N LYS A 45 -12.21 13.76 -2.39
CA LYS A 45 -12.50 12.89 -1.22
C LYS A 45 -13.98 12.93 -0.83
N LYS A 46 -14.59 14.11 -0.79
CA LYS A 46 -16.01 14.26 -0.49
C LYS A 46 -16.91 13.65 -1.57
N LEU A 47 -16.61 13.92 -2.84
CA LEU A 47 -17.35 13.40 -3.97
C LEU A 47 -17.34 11.87 -3.98
N PHE A 48 -16.16 11.27 -3.91
CA PHE A 48 -16.03 9.80 -3.96
C PHE A 48 -16.62 9.12 -2.72
N ALA A 49 -16.57 9.74 -1.55
CA ALA A 49 -17.23 9.23 -0.36
C ALA A 49 -18.76 9.21 -0.53
N ALA A 50 -19.34 10.29 -1.06
CA ALA A 50 -20.78 10.37 -1.33
C ALA A 50 -21.23 9.34 -2.37
N VAL A 51 -20.49 9.23 -3.48
CA VAL A 51 -20.77 8.25 -4.54
C VAL A 51 -20.67 6.81 -4.01
N ALA A 52 -19.65 6.53 -3.23
CA ALA A 52 -19.48 5.19 -2.65
C ALA A 52 -20.59 4.83 -1.66
N ASP A 53 -21.07 5.80 -0.87
CA ASP A 53 -22.20 5.59 0.05
C ASP A 53 -23.53 5.40 -0.68
N GLU A 54 -23.73 6.09 -1.80
CA GLU A 54 -24.91 5.92 -2.65
C GLU A 54 -24.98 4.53 -3.30
N LEU A 55 -23.83 4.02 -3.76
CA LEU A 55 -23.73 2.72 -4.42
C LEU A 55 -23.67 1.53 -3.45
N LEU A 56 -23.44 1.78 -2.16
CA LEU A 56 -23.29 0.74 -1.17
C LEU A 56 -24.53 -0.15 -1.03
N ASP A 57 -24.36 -1.46 -1.12
CA ASP A 57 -25.40 -2.39 -0.67
C ASP A 57 -25.52 -2.33 0.86
N LYS A 58 -26.49 -1.55 1.35
CA LYS A 58 -26.71 -1.34 2.79
C LYS A 58 -27.22 -2.57 3.53
N LYS A 59 -27.63 -3.63 2.79
CA LYS A 59 -28.00 -4.92 3.40
C LYS A 59 -26.79 -5.80 3.66
N ASN A 60 -25.79 -5.73 2.76
CA ASN A 60 -24.58 -6.54 2.82
C ASN A 60 -23.31 -5.66 2.68
N PRO A 61 -23.13 -4.65 3.53
CA PRO A 61 -22.07 -3.65 3.33
C PRO A 61 -20.67 -4.24 3.37
N ALA A 62 -20.41 -5.20 4.26
CA ALA A 62 -19.10 -5.86 4.37
C ALA A 62 -18.75 -6.61 3.07
N LEU A 63 -19.70 -7.39 2.54
CA LEU A 63 -19.51 -8.14 1.30
C LEU A 63 -19.30 -7.20 0.10
N TYR A 64 -20.13 -6.15 0.00
CA TYR A 64 -20.02 -5.16 -1.07
C TYR A 64 -18.67 -4.45 -1.06
N ASN A 65 -18.24 -3.95 0.10
CA ASN A 65 -16.96 -3.28 0.25
C ASN A 65 -15.79 -4.19 -0.11
N GLN A 66 -15.82 -5.45 0.33
CA GLN A 66 -14.79 -6.42 -0.03
C GLN A 66 -14.78 -6.67 -1.55
N ALA A 67 -15.95 -6.89 -2.14
CA ALA A 67 -16.08 -7.18 -3.57
C ALA A 67 -15.53 -6.05 -4.45
N ILE A 68 -15.83 -4.78 -4.14
CA ILE A 68 -15.33 -3.65 -4.95
C ILE A 68 -13.83 -3.43 -4.75
N MET A 69 -13.29 -3.67 -3.56
CA MET A 69 -11.85 -3.60 -3.29
C MET A 69 -11.10 -4.69 -4.07
N ASP A 70 -11.57 -5.93 -4.02
CA ASP A 70 -11.00 -7.08 -4.73
C ASP A 70 -11.10 -6.90 -6.25
N PHE A 71 -12.26 -6.41 -6.73
CA PHE A 71 -12.43 -6.06 -8.14
C PHE A 71 -11.39 -5.03 -8.60
N GLY A 72 -11.14 -4.02 -7.78
CA GLY A 72 -10.11 -3.02 -8.06
C GLY A 72 -8.70 -3.60 -8.05
N ALA A 73 -8.42 -4.53 -7.16
CA ALA A 73 -7.10 -5.15 -7.05
C ALA A 73 -6.80 -6.14 -8.19
N ILE A 74 -7.80 -6.94 -8.59
CA ILE A 74 -7.61 -8.07 -9.51
C ILE A 74 -7.98 -7.70 -10.95
N GLN A 75 -9.18 -7.14 -11.16
CA GLN A 75 -9.72 -6.88 -12.49
C GLN A 75 -9.39 -5.47 -12.99
N CYS A 76 -9.75 -4.44 -12.23
CA CYS A 76 -9.50 -3.04 -12.59
C CYS A 76 -8.13 -2.57 -12.08
N SER A 77 -7.07 -3.31 -12.42
CA SER A 77 -5.69 -3.06 -11.96
C SER A 77 -5.16 -1.67 -12.36
N PRO A 78 -4.15 -1.12 -11.64
CA PRO A 78 -3.60 0.20 -11.94
C PRO A 78 -3.03 0.31 -13.35
N GLN A 79 -2.26 -0.70 -13.75
CA GLN A 79 -1.62 -0.75 -15.07
C GLN A 79 -2.21 -1.88 -15.89
N SER A 80 -2.48 -1.59 -17.18
CA SER A 80 -2.95 -2.57 -18.16
C SER A 80 -4.09 -3.49 -17.67
N PRO A 81 -5.22 -2.94 -17.16
CA PRO A 81 -6.34 -3.77 -16.75
C PRO A 81 -6.91 -4.53 -17.95
N ASN A 82 -7.35 -5.78 -17.72
CA ASN A 82 -7.96 -6.59 -18.78
C ASN A 82 -9.41 -6.17 -19.02
N CYS A 83 -9.60 -5.02 -19.68
CA CYS A 83 -10.93 -4.46 -19.93
C CYS A 83 -11.78 -5.32 -20.88
N MET A 84 -11.18 -6.09 -21.75
CA MET A 84 -11.89 -6.95 -22.72
C MET A 84 -12.75 -8.02 -22.02
N PHE A 85 -12.27 -8.54 -20.89
CA PHE A 85 -12.99 -9.55 -20.08
C PHE A 85 -13.60 -8.96 -18.80
N CYS A 86 -13.74 -7.65 -18.74
CA CYS A 86 -14.32 -6.99 -17.56
C CYS A 86 -15.85 -7.10 -17.59
N PRO A 87 -16.49 -7.65 -16.53
CA PRO A 87 -17.95 -7.75 -16.49
C PRO A 87 -18.64 -6.40 -16.46
N LEU A 88 -17.94 -5.32 -16.14
CA LEU A 88 -18.47 -3.95 -16.12
C LEU A 88 -18.13 -3.16 -17.40
N ALA A 89 -17.53 -3.80 -18.43
CA ALA A 89 -17.06 -3.11 -19.64
C ALA A 89 -18.17 -2.34 -20.35
N GLY A 90 -19.37 -2.92 -20.42
CA GLY A 90 -20.51 -2.32 -21.15
C GLY A 90 -21.03 -1.01 -20.58
N GLY A 91 -20.76 -0.72 -19.29
CA GLY A 91 -21.16 0.53 -18.64
C GLY A 91 -19.97 1.42 -18.22
N CYS A 92 -18.75 1.06 -18.59
CA CYS A 92 -17.56 1.77 -18.13
C CYS A 92 -17.28 3.02 -18.96
N SER A 93 -17.47 4.20 -18.38
CA SER A 93 -17.24 5.49 -19.05
C SER A 93 -15.78 5.67 -19.48
N ALA A 94 -14.83 5.25 -18.66
CA ALA A 94 -13.41 5.37 -18.99
C ALA A 94 -13.02 4.48 -20.18
N LEU A 95 -13.61 3.29 -20.28
CA LEU A 95 -13.37 2.41 -21.44
C LEU A 95 -13.97 3.01 -22.71
N ALA A 96 -15.23 3.46 -22.66
CA ALA A 96 -15.89 4.09 -23.78
C ALA A 96 -15.19 5.38 -24.25
N GLY A 97 -14.65 6.16 -23.32
CA GLY A 97 -13.94 7.42 -23.60
C GLY A 97 -12.43 7.27 -23.83
N GLY A 98 -11.84 6.05 -23.78
CA GLY A 98 -10.40 5.86 -23.93
C GLY A 98 -9.55 6.44 -22.78
N MET A 99 -10.15 6.65 -21.59
CA MET A 99 -9.51 7.33 -20.46
C MET A 99 -8.98 6.39 -19.37
N VAL A 100 -8.96 5.09 -19.62
CA VAL A 100 -8.57 4.08 -18.59
C VAL A 100 -7.20 4.34 -17.99
N ALA A 101 -6.23 4.75 -18.81
CA ALA A 101 -4.86 5.04 -18.35
C ALA A 101 -4.74 6.38 -17.62
N GLN A 102 -5.69 7.30 -17.81
CA GLN A 102 -5.68 8.64 -17.23
C GLN A 102 -6.38 8.70 -15.88
N LEU A 103 -7.29 7.77 -15.61
CA LEU A 103 -8.08 7.72 -14.39
C LEU A 103 -7.58 6.64 -13.41
N PRO A 104 -7.56 6.95 -12.12
CA PRO A 104 -7.98 8.19 -11.45
C PRO A 104 -6.97 9.32 -11.59
N VAL A 105 -7.44 10.56 -11.56
CA VAL A 105 -6.59 11.76 -11.54
C VAL A 105 -6.04 11.99 -10.14
N LYS A 106 -4.76 12.43 -10.04
CA LYS A 106 -4.12 12.89 -8.80
C LYS A 106 -3.48 14.27 -9.02
N GLN A 107 -3.67 15.18 -8.06
CA GLN A 107 -3.00 16.49 -8.07
C GLN A 107 -1.52 16.38 -7.73
N HIS A 108 -1.19 15.51 -6.77
CA HIS A 108 0.17 15.36 -6.28
C HIS A 108 0.80 14.07 -6.80
N LYS A 109 1.93 14.22 -7.49
CA LYS A 109 2.78 13.06 -7.82
C LYS A 109 3.50 12.61 -6.55
N THR A 110 3.32 11.37 -6.16
CA THR A 110 4.08 10.77 -5.06
C THR A 110 5.54 10.70 -5.47
N LYS A 111 6.42 11.41 -4.73
CA LYS A 111 7.86 11.23 -4.89
C LYS A 111 8.23 9.84 -4.36
N THR A 112 8.81 9.03 -5.20
CA THR A 112 9.37 7.75 -4.80
C THR A 112 10.82 7.99 -4.37
N THR A 113 11.18 7.52 -3.17
CA THR A 113 12.55 7.52 -2.68
C THR A 113 12.96 6.07 -2.50
N ASN A 114 14.04 5.68 -3.15
CA ASN A 114 14.62 4.36 -2.95
C ASN A 114 15.33 4.35 -1.58
N ARG A 115 15.09 3.32 -0.81
CA ARG A 115 15.77 3.07 0.46
C ARG A 115 16.31 1.65 0.42
N TYR A 116 17.56 1.47 0.82
CA TYR A 116 18.23 0.18 0.78
C TYR A 116 18.43 -0.32 2.21
N PHE A 117 17.65 -1.33 2.57
CA PHE A 117 17.62 -1.91 3.90
C PHE A 117 18.40 -3.22 3.93
N ASN A 118 19.46 -3.24 4.73
CA ASN A 118 20.25 -4.42 4.94
C ASN A 118 19.98 -4.94 6.36
N TYR A 119 19.11 -5.93 6.47
CA TYR A 119 18.75 -6.53 7.76
C TYR A 119 19.76 -7.59 8.17
N ILE A 120 20.12 -7.59 9.45
CA ILE A 120 21.08 -8.51 10.03
C ILE A 120 20.36 -9.48 10.95
N TYR A 121 20.34 -10.75 10.58
CA TYR A 121 19.81 -11.80 11.42
C TYR A 121 20.94 -12.37 12.30
N VAL A 122 20.91 -12.05 13.58
CA VAL A 122 21.90 -12.54 14.55
C VAL A 122 21.29 -13.69 15.32
N ARG A 123 21.92 -14.87 15.24
CA ARG A 123 21.49 -16.06 15.98
C ARG A 123 22.41 -16.30 17.19
N MET A 124 21.80 -16.33 18.38
CA MET A 124 22.50 -16.62 19.65
C MET A 124 21.78 -17.78 20.37
N GLY A 125 22.09 -19.00 19.97
CA GLY A 125 21.38 -20.17 20.47
C GLY A 125 19.89 -20.17 20.08
N ALA A 126 19.01 -20.05 21.06
CA ALA A 126 17.55 -19.94 20.88
C ALA A 126 17.07 -18.49 20.74
N TYR A 127 17.95 -17.50 20.79
CA TYR A 127 17.61 -16.08 20.78
C TYR A 127 18.07 -15.41 19.50
N THR A 128 17.39 -14.30 19.16
CA THR A 128 17.82 -13.37 18.12
C THR A 128 17.75 -11.93 18.63
N LEU A 129 18.48 -11.04 17.97
CA LEU A 129 18.40 -9.62 18.27
C LEU A 129 17.24 -8.99 17.53
N ILE A 130 16.49 -8.16 18.24
CA ILE A 130 15.49 -7.26 17.66
C ILE A 130 15.75 -5.85 18.17
N ASN A 131 15.49 -4.87 17.33
CA ASN A 131 15.64 -3.46 17.62
C ASN A 131 14.30 -2.75 17.51
N LYS A 132 14.03 -1.78 18.38
CA LYS A 132 12.84 -0.93 18.28
C LYS A 132 13.17 0.31 17.45
N ARG A 133 12.37 0.55 16.41
CA ARG A 133 12.49 1.76 15.58
C ARG A 133 12.08 2.99 16.40
N THR A 134 13.03 3.88 16.66
CA THR A 134 12.82 5.12 17.42
C THR A 134 12.82 6.36 16.53
N GLY A 135 13.35 6.24 15.32
CA GLY A 135 13.43 7.32 14.34
C GLY A 135 12.05 7.84 13.90
N ASN A 136 12.01 9.03 13.35
CA ASN A 136 10.78 9.62 12.81
C ASN A 136 10.47 9.06 11.42
N ASP A 137 9.92 7.84 11.38
CA ASP A 137 9.59 7.05 10.21
C ASP A 137 8.15 6.54 10.33
N ILE A 138 7.55 6.12 9.19
CA ILE A 138 6.21 5.51 9.15
C ILE A 138 6.12 4.23 9.99
N TRP A 139 7.25 3.56 10.22
CA TRP A 139 7.35 2.34 11.05
C TRP A 139 7.83 2.63 12.49
N LYS A 140 7.77 3.86 12.95
CA LYS A 140 8.14 4.23 14.33
C LYS A 140 7.41 3.38 15.35
N ASN A 141 8.15 2.92 16.36
CA ASN A 141 7.70 2.03 17.43
C ASN A 141 7.47 0.56 17.04
N LEU A 142 7.65 0.16 15.79
CA LEU A 142 7.69 -1.24 15.42
C LEU A 142 9.06 -1.85 15.77
N PHE A 143 9.10 -3.18 15.86
CA PHE A 143 10.32 -3.95 16.08
C PHE A 143 10.81 -4.57 14.77
N GLU A 144 12.13 -4.61 14.59
CA GLU A 144 12.79 -5.16 13.41
C GLU A 144 14.11 -5.83 13.79
N PHE A 145 14.68 -6.62 12.89
CA PHE A 145 16.06 -7.04 13.01
C PHE A 145 17.01 -5.84 12.94
N PRO A 146 18.23 -5.90 13.52
CA PRO A 146 19.23 -4.86 13.32
C PRO A 146 19.33 -4.49 11.85
N LEU A 147 19.29 -3.18 11.55
CA LEU A 147 19.22 -2.63 10.22
C LEU A 147 20.40 -1.70 9.96
N ILE A 148 21.05 -1.88 8.83
CA ILE A 148 21.95 -0.89 8.23
C ILE A 148 21.28 -0.34 6.99
N GLU A 149 20.93 0.94 7.00
CA GLU A 149 20.38 1.63 5.82
C GLU A 149 21.52 2.27 5.04
N THR A 150 21.62 1.93 3.76
CA THR A 150 22.66 2.45 2.87
C THR A 150 22.08 3.35 1.80
N PRO A 151 22.82 4.34 1.26
CA PRO A 151 22.35 5.23 0.22
C PRO A 151 22.17 4.52 -1.14
N GLU A 152 22.86 3.40 -1.34
CA GLU A 152 22.86 2.60 -2.56
C GLU A 152 22.74 1.11 -2.22
N ALA A 153 22.41 0.30 -3.23
CA ALA A 153 22.43 -1.15 -3.09
C ALA A 153 23.86 -1.64 -2.80
N VAL A 154 24.01 -2.52 -1.82
CA VAL A 154 25.30 -3.10 -1.43
C VAL A 154 25.32 -4.55 -1.82
N SER A 155 26.40 -4.99 -2.48
CA SER A 155 26.59 -6.39 -2.85
C SER A 155 26.95 -7.24 -1.63
N GLU A 156 26.80 -8.57 -1.79
CA GLU A 156 27.22 -9.55 -0.75
C GLU A 156 28.70 -9.43 -0.39
N GLU A 157 29.54 -9.10 -1.38
CA GLU A 157 30.98 -8.96 -1.23
C GLU A 157 31.36 -7.68 -0.47
N GLU A 158 30.62 -6.59 -0.67
CA GLU A 158 30.85 -5.28 -0.06
C GLU A 158 30.28 -5.20 1.37
N PHE A 159 29.19 -5.90 1.64
CA PHE A 159 28.46 -5.80 2.91
C PHE A 159 29.33 -6.04 4.15
N PRO A 160 30.26 -7.05 4.20
CA PRO A 160 31.14 -7.27 5.34
C PRO A 160 32.12 -6.12 5.61
N ALA A 161 32.36 -5.27 4.62
CA ALA A 161 33.26 -4.13 4.73
C ALA A 161 32.61 -2.88 5.34
N LEU A 162 31.28 -2.85 5.47
CA LEU A 162 30.54 -1.70 6.02
C LEU A 162 31.03 -1.38 7.45
N PRO A 163 31.37 -0.10 7.73
CA PRO A 163 31.82 0.33 9.05
C PRO A 163 30.79 0.07 10.15
N GLU A 164 29.51 0.24 9.84
CA GLU A 164 28.38 0.02 10.75
C GLU A 164 28.28 -1.44 11.16
N LEU A 165 28.46 -2.37 10.21
CA LEU A 165 28.47 -3.80 10.51
C LEU A 165 29.62 -4.16 11.42
N ARG A 166 30.82 -3.65 11.13
CA ARG A 166 32.02 -3.90 11.96
C ARG A 166 31.86 -3.34 13.37
N ALA A 167 31.18 -2.21 13.53
CA ALA A 167 30.92 -1.62 14.83
C ALA A 167 29.95 -2.43 15.69
N MET A 168 29.10 -3.26 15.08
CA MET A 168 28.14 -4.11 15.80
C MET A 168 28.77 -5.34 16.44
N PHE A 169 29.93 -5.76 15.97
CA PHE A 169 30.63 -6.96 16.48
C PHE A 169 31.82 -6.56 17.33
N ALA A 170 32.01 -7.27 18.43
CA ALA A 170 33.17 -7.07 19.29
C ALA A 170 34.47 -7.37 18.53
N LYS A 171 35.58 -6.71 18.93
CA LYS A 171 36.88 -6.85 18.29
C LYS A 171 37.30 -8.33 18.22
N GLY A 172 37.41 -8.88 17.03
CA GLY A 172 37.94 -10.20 16.75
C GLY A 172 37.00 -11.24 16.20
N GLU A 173 35.72 -10.99 16.15
CA GLU A 173 34.72 -11.91 15.51
C GLU A 173 34.41 -11.46 14.09
N THR A 174 34.60 -12.35 13.12
CA THR A 174 34.19 -12.12 11.76
C THR A 174 32.77 -12.70 11.57
N PRO A 175 31.77 -11.88 11.29
CA PRO A 175 30.42 -12.39 11.06
C PRO A 175 30.38 -13.27 9.81
N ILE A 176 29.69 -14.40 9.90
CA ILE A 176 29.34 -15.18 8.70
C ILE A 176 28.12 -14.48 8.08
N VAL A 177 28.33 -13.80 6.97
CA VAL A 177 27.27 -13.14 6.22
C VAL A 177 26.71 -14.12 5.20
N ARG A 178 25.40 -14.34 5.22
CA ARG A 178 24.65 -14.95 4.11
C ARG A 178 23.52 -14.01 3.77
N LEU A 179 23.46 -13.55 2.54
CA LEU A 179 22.27 -12.92 1.98
C LEU A 179 21.29 -14.02 1.57
N VAL A 180 20.03 -13.83 1.91
CA VAL A 180 18.94 -14.75 1.56
C VAL A 180 18.03 -14.04 0.57
#